data_6a34d6824da9f888ad3c338b76b47420
#
_entry.id   6a34d6824da9f888ad3c338b76b47420
#
_cell.length_a   1.000
_cell.length_b   1.000
_cell.length_c   1.000
_cell.angle_alpha   90.00
_cell.angle_beta   90.00
_cell.angle_gamma   90.00
#
_symmetry.space_group_name_H-M   'P 1'
#
loop_
_entity.id
_entity.type
_entity.pdbx_description
1 polymer ?
#
loop_
_entity_poly.entity_id
_entity_poly.type
_entity_poly.pdbx_seq_one_letter_code
_entity_poly.pdbx_strand_id
1 'polypeptide(L)'
;MKAMILAAGLGTRLRPLTDTTPKPLLPVAGTPMIVWNLLLLKRHGIRDVVINLHHLGAMIPQALGDGSAFGMRIIYSHEPVILGTGGGIKQAEQHFHGEPVLILNGDTLFELDLGALMDFHREQQAAATLVLRRDPEAARWGLVEVTDHAEVVRITGRGRAEPLATAARMFAGIHILHPRLLRALPAGKECSILDAYVQGIQDGERVMGYDFDGFWSDVGTPERYAQVERDAAAGLLSLSARSTGH
;
A
#
# COMPACT_ATOMS: atom_id res chain seq x y z
N MET A 1 -3.24 5.36 -14.53
CA MET A 1 -3.12 5.65 -13.07
C MET A 1 -1.65 5.60 -12.69
N LYS A 2 -1.20 6.45 -11.78
CA LYS A 2 0.12 6.38 -11.14
C LYS A 2 0.08 5.52 -9.90
N ALA A 3 1.24 5.05 -9.44
CA ALA A 3 1.36 4.39 -8.15
C ALA A 3 2.38 5.09 -7.24
N MET A 4 2.25 4.84 -5.93
CA MET A 4 3.29 5.17 -4.95
C MET A 4 3.58 3.93 -4.11
N ILE A 5 4.86 3.67 -3.86
CA ILE A 5 5.33 2.62 -2.95
C ILE A 5 5.89 3.29 -1.71
N LEU A 6 5.34 2.95 -0.54
CA LEU A 6 5.80 3.45 0.75
C LEU A 6 7.03 2.66 1.20
N ALA A 7 8.21 3.30 1.14
CA ALA A 7 9.50 2.67 1.39
C ALA A 7 10.36 3.39 2.45
N ALA A 8 9.81 4.41 3.14
CA ALA A 8 10.54 5.22 4.12
C ALA A 8 10.65 4.61 5.54
N GLY A 9 10.09 3.41 5.76
CA GLY A 9 10.03 2.78 7.08
C GLY A 9 11.42 2.39 7.64
N LEU A 10 11.58 2.47 8.97
CA LEU A 10 12.84 2.13 9.67
C LEU A 10 13.16 0.64 9.70
N GLY A 11 12.17 -0.23 9.54
CA GLY A 11 12.36 -1.69 9.54
C GLY A 11 12.83 -2.29 10.87
N THR A 12 12.67 -1.60 11.99
CA THR A 12 13.29 -1.93 13.31
C THR A 12 13.03 -3.36 13.80
N ARG A 13 11.88 -3.94 13.46
CA ARG A 13 11.50 -5.31 13.86
C ARG A 13 12.28 -6.42 13.11
N LEU A 14 12.95 -6.07 12.00
CA LEU A 14 13.78 -6.98 11.20
C LEU A 14 15.28 -6.82 11.45
N ARG A 15 15.68 -6.06 12.47
CA ARG A 15 17.09 -6.00 12.87
C ARG A 15 17.60 -7.36 13.28
N PRO A 16 18.87 -7.70 12.94
CA PRO A 16 19.92 -6.82 12.37
C PRO A 16 19.88 -6.66 10.84
N LEU A 17 19.00 -7.35 10.10
CA LEU A 17 18.97 -7.31 8.62
C LEU A 17 18.80 -5.88 8.09
N THR A 18 17.99 -5.09 8.76
CA THR A 18 17.68 -3.71 8.36
C THR A 18 18.65 -2.66 8.90
N ASP A 19 19.70 -3.06 9.58
CA ASP A 19 20.78 -2.13 9.98
C ASP A 19 21.65 -1.71 8.78
N THR A 20 21.76 -2.58 7.78
CA THR A 20 22.62 -2.38 6.59
C THR A 20 21.85 -2.37 5.27
N THR A 21 20.62 -2.84 5.24
CA THR A 21 19.80 -2.92 4.03
C THR A 21 18.40 -2.40 4.31
N PRO A 22 17.87 -1.41 3.55
CA PRO A 22 16.51 -0.93 3.79
C PRO A 22 15.52 -2.06 3.52
N LYS A 23 14.51 -2.18 4.37
CA LYS A 23 13.52 -3.28 4.34
C LYS A 23 12.98 -3.59 2.93
N PRO A 24 12.62 -2.61 2.07
CA PRO A 24 12.13 -2.90 0.72
C PRO A 24 13.14 -3.57 -0.21
N LEU A 25 14.43 -3.51 0.12
CA LEU A 25 15.51 -4.19 -0.63
C LEU A 25 15.84 -5.58 -0.09
N LEU A 26 15.27 -6.02 1.03
CA LEU A 26 15.46 -7.40 1.49
C LEU A 26 14.90 -8.37 0.44
N PRO A 27 15.67 -9.41 0.06
CA PRO A 27 15.26 -10.34 -0.97
C PRO A 27 14.17 -11.30 -0.46
N VAL A 28 13.23 -11.64 -1.33
CA VAL A 28 12.32 -12.79 -1.18
C VAL A 28 12.48 -13.64 -2.44
N ALA A 29 12.82 -14.91 -2.29
CA ALA A 29 13.20 -15.79 -3.39
C ALA A 29 14.28 -15.16 -4.31
N GLY A 30 15.28 -14.52 -3.71
CA GLY A 30 16.38 -13.87 -4.42
C GLY A 30 16.04 -12.53 -5.10
N THR A 31 14.81 -12.05 -4.99
CA THR A 31 14.35 -10.78 -5.61
C THR A 31 13.96 -9.78 -4.52
N PRO A 32 14.47 -8.52 -4.54
CA PRO A 32 14.07 -7.50 -3.57
C PRO A 32 12.54 -7.30 -3.51
N MET A 33 11.98 -7.15 -2.31
CA MET A 33 10.52 -6.99 -2.13
C MET A 33 9.93 -5.85 -2.98
N ILE A 34 10.63 -4.74 -3.07
CA ILE A 34 10.17 -3.61 -3.88
C ILE A 34 10.09 -3.95 -5.38
N VAL A 35 10.95 -4.85 -5.86
CA VAL A 35 10.93 -5.30 -7.26
C VAL A 35 9.70 -6.17 -7.53
N TRP A 36 9.26 -6.99 -6.57
CA TRP A 36 7.99 -7.72 -6.68
C TRP A 36 6.82 -6.75 -6.89
N ASN A 37 6.76 -5.68 -6.10
CA ASN A 37 5.73 -4.65 -6.26
C ASN A 37 5.82 -3.93 -7.61
N LEU A 38 7.02 -3.57 -8.08
CA LEU A 38 7.22 -2.97 -9.41
C LEU A 38 6.75 -3.89 -10.53
N LEU A 39 7.04 -5.19 -10.45
CA LEU A 39 6.63 -6.17 -11.46
C LEU A 39 5.13 -6.40 -11.46
N LEU A 40 4.48 -6.38 -10.30
CA LEU A 40 3.02 -6.41 -10.20
C LEU A 40 2.41 -5.17 -10.88
N LEU A 41 2.89 -3.98 -10.55
CA LEU A 41 2.44 -2.73 -11.18
C LEU A 41 2.62 -2.78 -12.70
N LYS A 42 3.79 -3.25 -13.16
CA LYS A 42 4.09 -3.41 -14.59
C LYS A 42 3.10 -4.34 -15.29
N ARG A 43 2.75 -5.48 -14.68
CA ARG A 43 1.78 -6.46 -15.20
C ARG A 43 0.44 -5.82 -15.50
N HIS A 44 0.01 -4.88 -14.65
CA HIS A 44 -1.25 -4.14 -14.80
C HIS A 44 -1.11 -2.79 -15.55
N GLY A 45 -0.04 -2.59 -16.29
CA GLY A 45 0.13 -1.41 -17.15
C GLY A 45 0.49 -0.11 -16.42
N ILE A 46 0.74 -0.15 -15.12
CA ILE A 46 1.18 1.02 -14.34
C ILE A 46 2.68 1.19 -14.51
N ARG A 47 3.12 2.34 -15.04
CA ARG A 47 4.53 2.62 -15.38
C ARG A 47 5.14 3.77 -14.60
N ASP A 48 4.32 4.67 -14.07
CA ASP A 48 4.76 5.85 -13.32
C ASP A 48 4.63 5.56 -11.82
N VAL A 49 5.76 5.54 -11.11
CA VAL A 49 5.83 5.18 -9.70
C VAL A 49 6.58 6.24 -8.91
N VAL A 50 6.00 6.67 -7.79
CA VAL A 50 6.68 7.48 -6.78
C VAL A 50 7.12 6.55 -5.64
N ILE A 51 8.34 6.71 -5.14
CA ILE A 51 8.86 5.96 -4.00
C ILE A 51 9.34 6.96 -2.95
N ASN A 52 8.78 6.94 -1.74
CA ASN A 52 9.30 7.76 -0.66
C ASN A 52 10.50 7.09 0.02
N LEU A 53 11.45 7.90 0.44
CA LEU A 53 12.73 7.44 0.98
C LEU A 53 13.06 8.14 2.28
N HIS A 54 13.56 7.38 3.28
CA HIS A 54 14.11 7.93 4.52
C HIS A 54 15.30 7.10 4.99
N HIS A 55 15.08 6.03 5.77
CA HIS A 55 16.13 5.17 6.33
C HIS A 55 16.89 4.42 5.23
N LEU A 56 18.23 4.57 5.19
CA LEU A 56 19.10 4.02 4.14
C LEU A 56 18.60 4.34 2.72
N GLY A 57 17.86 5.46 2.59
CA GLY A 57 17.08 5.79 1.39
C GLY A 57 17.91 5.89 0.11
N ALA A 58 19.21 6.22 0.19
CA ALA A 58 20.10 6.29 -0.97
C ALA A 58 20.33 4.93 -1.67
N MET A 59 20.15 3.81 -0.96
CA MET A 59 20.35 2.48 -1.52
C MET A 59 19.25 2.09 -2.51
N ILE A 60 18.04 2.61 -2.34
CA ILE A 60 16.92 2.28 -3.23
C ILE A 60 17.14 2.85 -4.64
N PRO A 61 17.47 4.15 -4.83
CA PRO A 61 17.85 4.66 -6.15
C PRO A 61 19.10 4.00 -6.74
N GLN A 62 20.06 3.60 -5.91
CA GLN A 62 21.24 2.85 -6.38
C GLN A 62 20.85 1.48 -6.97
N ALA A 63 19.87 0.81 -6.38
CA ALA A 63 19.40 -0.49 -6.83
C ALA A 63 18.44 -0.43 -8.02
N LEU A 64 17.58 0.59 -8.10
CA LEU A 64 16.49 0.65 -9.07
C LEU A 64 16.74 1.64 -10.22
N GLY A 65 17.71 2.57 -10.07
CA GLY A 65 17.95 3.65 -11.02
C GLY A 65 16.71 4.54 -11.21
N ASP A 66 16.49 4.97 -12.44
CA ASP A 66 15.30 5.73 -12.86
C ASP A 66 14.08 4.84 -13.18
N GLY A 67 14.22 3.51 -13.02
CA GLY A 67 13.21 2.51 -13.33
C GLY A 67 13.23 1.99 -14.77
N SER A 68 14.04 2.54 -15.66
CA SER A 68 14.09 2.15 -17.08
C SER A 68 14.42 0.67 -17.27
N ALA A 69 15.29 0.09 -16.43
CA ALA A 69 15.62 -1.33 -16.44
C ALA A 69 14.38 -2.22 -16.20
N PHE A 70 13.37 -1.72 -15.51
CA PHE A 70 12.10 -2.42 -15.27
C PHE A 70 11.02 -2.02 -16.29
N GLY A 71 11.33 -1.10 -17.23
CA GLY A 71 10.35 -0.51 -18.15
C GLY A 71 9.34 0.40 -17.45
N MET A 72 9.81 1.10 -16.41
CA MET A 72 9.04 2.02 -15.58
C MET A 72 9.72 3.39 -15.51
N ARG A 73 9.04 4.37 -14.96
CA ARG A 73 9.58 5.67 -14.59
C ARG A 73 9.41 5.86 -13.08
N ILE A 74 10.51 5.96 -12.35
CA ILE A 74 10.52 6.11 -10.90
C ILE A 74 10.90 7.53 -10.54
N ILE A 75 10.10 8.14 -9.66
CA ILE A 75 10.37 9.42 -9.01
C ILE A 75 10.58 9.15 -7.52
N TYR A 76 11.62 9.73 -6.94
CA TYR A 76 11.95 9.57 -5.53
C TYR A 76 11.54 10.81 -4.73
N SER A 77 10.78 10.59 -3.64
CA SER A 77 10.37 11.61 -2.68
C SER A 77 11.16 11.44 -1.39
N HIS A 78 12.16 12.29 -1.15
CA HIS A 78 13.02 12.21 0.02
C HIS A 78 12.37 12.85 1.25
N GLU A 79 12.35 12.12 2.36
CA GLU A 79 11.87 12.58 3.66
C GLU A 79 13.10 12.84 4.57
N PRO A 80 13.49 14.11 4.83
CA PRO A 80 14.59 14.42 5.75
C PRO A 80 14.32 13.93 7.17
N VAL A 81 13.05 13.93 7.57
CA VAL A 81 12.52 13.31 8.79
C VAL A 81 11.41 12.38 8.42
N ILE A 82 11.18 11.33 9.21
CA ILE A 82 10.10 10.38 8.95
C ILE A 82 8.75 11.09 9.08
N LEU A 83 7.89 10.91 8.06
CA LEU A 83 6.60 11.61 7.98
C LEU A 83 5.40 10.67 8.21
N GLY A 84 5.66 9.38 8.47
CA GLY A 84 4.61 8.38 8.53
C GLY A 84 3.94 8.16 7.17
N THR A 85 2.89 7.35 7.14
CA THR A 85 2.23 7.02 5.87
C THR A 85 1.51 8.21 5.25
N GLY A 86 0.77 8.98 6.06
CA GLY A 86 0.01 10.14 5.59
C GLY A 86 0.90 11.30 5.16
N GLY A 87 1.89 11.65 5.98
CA GLY A 87 2.81 12.74 5.67
C GLY A 87 3.68 12.46 4.45
N GLY A 88 4.16 11.22 4.28
CA GLY A 88 4.91 10.79 3.10
C GLY A 88 4.09 10.89 1.81
N ILE A 89 2.82 10.44 1.83
CA ILE A 89 1.91 10.56 0.69
C ILE A 89 1.60 12.04 0.42
N LYS A 90 1.36 12.84 1.47
CA LYS A 90 1.10 14.27 1.34
C LYS A 90 2.28 15.02 0.72
N GLN A 91 3.51 14.70 1.10
CA GLN A 91 4.71 15.29 0.51
C GLN A 91 4.85 14.95 -0.98
N ALA A 92 4.45 13.74 -1.36
CA ALA A 92 4.50 13.28 -2.76
C ALA A 92 3.34 13.79 -3.63
N GLU A 93 2.33 14.47 -3.06
CA GLU A 93 1.08 14.88 -3.73
C GLU A 93 1.29 15.62 -5.05
N GLN A 94 2.32 16.47 -5.14
CA GLN A 94 2.66 17.21 -6.36
C GLN A 94 2.91 16.32 -7.59
N HIS A 95 3.31 15.06 -7.38
CA HIS A 95 3.56 14.09 -8.45
C HIS A 95 2.30 13.37 -8.93
N PHE A 96 1.18 13.51 -8.23
CA PHE A 96 -0.09 12.86 -8.60
C PHE A 96 -0.92 13.67 -9.60
N HIS A 97 -0.65 14.98 -9.73
CA HIS A 97 -1.33 15.90 -10.67
C HIS A 97 -2.86 15.97 -10.47
N GLY A 98 -3.32 15.79 -9.24
CA GLY A 98 -4.75 15.81 -8.91
C GLY A 98 -5.53 14.53 -9.25
N GLU A 99 -4.88 13.52 -9.85
CA GLU A 99 -5.50 12.26 -10.24
C GLU A 99 -5.45 11.20 -9.12
N PRO A 100 -6.38 10.25 -9.07
CA PRO A 100 -6.30 9.11 -8.15
C PRO A 100 -4.98 8.35 -8.29
N VAL A 101 -4.43 7.94 -7.16
CA VAL A 101 -3.15 7.23 -7.07
C VAL A 101 -3.32 5.90 -6.33
N LEU A 102 -2.70 4.85 -6.84
CA LEU A 102 -2.59 3.56 -6.17
C LEU A 102 -1.40 3.58 -5.21
N ILE A 103 -1.64 3.29 -3.94
CA ILE A 103 -0.61 3.24 -2.90
C ILE A 103 -0.38 1.81 -2.45
N LEU A 104 0.88 1.42 -2.32
CA LEU A 104 1.33 0.11 -1.86
C LEU A 104 2.29 0.29 -0.69
N ASN A 105 2.12 -0.50 0.36
CA ASN A 105 3.18 -0.65 1.36
C ASN A 105 4.34 -1.42 0.74
N GLY A 106 5.56 -0.90 0.80
CA GLY A 106 6.76 -1.48 0.20
C GLY A 106 7.26 -2.76 0.88
N ASP A 107 6.67 -3.11 1.99
CA ASP A 107 6.97 -4.30 2.80
C ASP A 107 5.86 -5.37 2.75
N THR A 108 4.91 -5.21 1.85
CA THR A 108 3.81 -6.16 1.65
C THR A 108 3.91 -6.79 0.26
N LEU A 109 3.79 -8.10 0.19
CA LEU A 109 3.75 -8.88 -1.04
C LEU A 109 2.36 -9.50 -1.23
N PHE A 110 1.84 -9.47 -2.45
CA PHE A 110 0.47 -9.92 -2.74
C PHE A 110 0.28 -10.24 -4.21
N GLU A 111 -0.70 -11.11 -4.48
CA GLU A 111 -1.20 -11.43 -5.83
C GLU A 111 -2.62 -10.89 -5.95
N LEU A 112 -2.77 -9.66 -6.44
CA LEU A 112 -4.03 -8.95 -6.59
C LEU A 112 -4.22 -8.50 -8.04
N ASP A 113 -5.42 -8.66 -8.55
CA ASP A 113 -5.81 -8.03 -9.82
C ASP A 113 -6.05 -6.53 -9.61
N LEU A 114 -4.99 -5.74 -9.92
CA LEU A 114 -5.07 -4.29 -9.82
C LEU A 114 -6.02 -3.68 -10.87
N GLY A 115 -6.27 -4.38 -11.98
CA GLY A 115 -7.26 -3.97 -12.98
C GLY A 115 -8.66 -3.95 -12.37
N ALA A 116 -9.07 -5.07 -11.78
CA ALA A 116 -10.36 -5.19 -11.10
C ALA A 116 -10.51 -4.18 -9.94
N LEU A 117 -9.44 -3.95 -9.17
CA LEU A 117 -9.45 -2.92 -8.11
C LEU A 117 -9.68 -1.51 -8.67
N MET A 118 -8.99 -1.15 -9.78
CA MET A 118 -9.14 0.16 -10.42
C MET A 118 -10.54 0.33 -11.03
N ASP A 119 -11.11 -0.72 -11.61
CA ASP A 119 -12.46 -0.71 -12.15
C ASP A 119 -13.49 -0.52 -11.05
N PHE A 120 -13.40 -1.29 -9.97
CA PHE A 120 -14.24 -1.11 -8.78
C PHE A 120 -14.17 0.32 -8.23
N HIS A 121 -12.96 0.89 -8.07
CA HIS A 121 -12.79 2.27 -7.60
C HIS A 121 -13.54 3.28 -8.46
N ARG A 122 -13.46 3.13 -9.79
CA ARG A 122 -14.14 4.02 -10.75
C ARG A 122 -15.66 3.84 -10.72
N GLU A 123 -16.15 2.61 -10.73
CA GLU A 123 -17.57 2.27 -10.69
C GLU A 123 -18.24 2.79 -9.41
N GLN A 124 -17.53 2.66 -8.28
CA GLN A 124 -18.01 3.18 -7.01
C GLN A 124 -17.90 4.71 -6.89
N GLN A 125 -17.22 5.39 -7.83
CA GLN A 125 -16.92 6.84 -7.75
C GLN A 125 -16.32 7.23 -6.38
N ALA A 126 -15.47 6.36 -5.86
CA ALA A 126 -14.94 6.45 -4.52
C ALA A 126 -13.90 7.58 -4.38
N ALA A 127 -13.86 8.23 -3.23
CA ALA A 127 -12.76 9.12 -2.84
C ALA A 127 -11.52 8.30 -2.43
N ALA A 128 -11.75 7.12 -1.83
CA ALA A 128 -10.73 6.12 -1.59
C ALA A 128 -11.31 4.71 -1.67
N THR A 129 -10.46 3.74 -2.04
CA THR A 129 -10.79 2.31 -1.99
C THR A 129 -9.69 1.60 -1.24
N LEU A 130 -10.02 0.98 -0.09
CA LEU A 130 -9.10 0.23 0.75
C LEU A 130 -9.21 -1.25 0.41
N VAL A 131 -8.10 -1.93 0.13
CA VAL A 131 -8.09 -3.39 -0.01
C VAL A 131 -8.18 -3.99 1.39
N LEU A 132 -9.19 -4.81 1.60
CA LEU A 132 -9.55 -5.37 2.89
C LEU A 132 -9.47 -6.90 2.88
N ARG A 133 -9.15 -7.47 4.03
CA ARG A 133 -9.09 -8.92 4.23
C ARG A 133 -9.92 -9.35 5.42
N ARG A 134 -10.45 -10.56 5.34
CA ARG A 134 -10.98 -11.27 6.49
C ARG A 134 -9.81 -11.87 7.25
N ASP A 135 -9.59 -11.39 8.46
CA ASP A 135 -8.53 -11.89 9.34
C ASP A 135 -9.08 -12.04 10.75
N PRO A 136 -8.94 -13.23 11.39
CA PRO A 136 -9.37 -13.43 12.76
C PRO A 136 -8.72 -12.47 13.77
N GLU A 137 -7.50 -12.00 13.43
CA GLU A 137 -6.74 -11.03 14.23
C GLU A 137 -6.87 -9.58 13.73
N ALA A 138 -7.93 -9.25 12.94
CA ALA A 138 -8.11 -7.93 12.35
C ALA A 138 -7.95 -6.77 13.35
N ALA A 139 -8.35 -6.98 14.60
CA ALA A 139 -8.19 -5.99 15.67
C ALA A 139 -6.73 -5.63 15.96
N ARG A 140 -5.77 -6.52 15.69
CA ARG A 140 -4.32 -6.26 15.87
C ARG A 140 -3.73 -5.39 14.76
N TRP A 141 -4.39 -5.34 13.59
CA TRP A 141 -3.92 -4.64 12.38
C TRP A 141 -4.57 -3.29 12.16
N GLY A 142 -5.58 -2.97 12.93
CA GLY A 142 -6.43 -1.83 12.70
C GLY A 142 -7.75 -2.22 12.03
N LEU A 143 -8.77 -2.34 12.87
CA LEU A 143 -10.10 -2.75 12.45
C LEU A 143 -10.73 -1.73 11.50
N VAL A 144 -11.21 -2.21 10.35
CA VAL A 144 -12.01 -1.46 9.39
C VAL A 144 -13.42 -2.02 9.39
N GLU A 145 -14.41 -1.18 9.66
CA GLU A 145 -15.81 -1.56 9.72
C GLU A 145 -16.52 -1.09 8.45
N VAL A 146 -17.22 -2.04 7.82
CA VAL A 146 -17.89 -1.82 6.53
C VAL A 146 -19.38 -2.17 6.60
N THR A 147 -20.18 -1.57 5.72
CA THR A 147 -21.59 -1.92 5.48
C THR A 147 -21.69 -3.13 4.54
N ASP A 148 -22.92 -3.66 4.34
CA ASP A 148 -23.22 -4.70 3.34
C ASP A 148 -22.93 -4.25 1.90
N HIS A 149 -22.86 -2.94 1.66
CA HIS A 149 -22.51 -2.34 0.37
C HIS A 149 -21.02 -2.01 0.26
N ALA A 150 -20.16 -2.59 1.14
CA ALA A 150 -18.73 -2.38 1.18
C ALA A 150 -18.28 -0.93 1.45
N GLU A 151 -19.18 -0.06 1.95
CA GLU A 151 -18.80 1.29 2.37
C GLU A 151 -18.08 1.23 3.72
N VAL A 152 -16.89 1.84 3.81
CA VAL A 152 -16.14 1.97 5.06
C VAL A 152 -16.77 3.05 5.92
N VAL A 153 -17.21 2.69 7.12
CA VAL A 153 -17.89 3.58 8.05
C VAL A 153 -17.06 3.96 9.27
N ARG A 154 -16.15 3.07 9.69
CA ARG A 154 -15.19 3.35 10.78
C ARG A 154 -13.85 2.66 10.52
N ILE A 155 -12.79 3.30 10.98
CA ILE A 155 -11.42 2.76 10.99
C ILE A 155 -10.90 2.93 12.41
N THR A 156 -10.49 1.82 13.05
CA THR A 156 -10.02 1.80 14.46
C THR A 156 -10.98 2.51 15.43
N GLY A 157 -12.29 2.28 15.26
CA GLY A 157 -13.35 2.89 16.08
C GLY A 157 -13.67 4.35 15.78
N ARG A 158 -12.99 4.99 14.82
CA ARG A 158 -13.16 6.39 14.42
C ARG A 158 -13.91 6.47 13.09
N GLY A 159 -14.84 7.38 12.93
CA GLY A 159 -15.63 7.57 11.71
C GLY A 159 -17.06 8.01 12.02
N ARG A 160 -18.08 7.40 11.39
CA ARG A 160 -19.50 7.71 11.62
C ARG A 160 -19.96 7.24 13.00
N ALA A 161 -20.80 8.04 13.64
CA ALA A 161 -21.28 7.76 15.01
C ALA A 161 -22.29 6.60 15.07
N GLU A 162 -23.09 6.38 14.02
CA GLU A 162 -24.14 5.38 14.01
C GLU A 162 -23.64 3.97 13.64
N PRO A 163 -24.22 2.91 14.20
CA PRO A 163 -23.83 1.53 13.93
C PRO A 163 -24.40 1.05 12.59
N LEU A 164 -23.77 1.44 11.49
CA LEU A 164 -24.10 0.95 10.14
C LEU A 164 -23.22 -0.23 9.73
N ALA A 165 -22.24 -0.57 10.56
CA ALA A 165 -21.27 -1.62 10.24
C ALA A 165 -21.90 -3.01 10.38
N THR A 166 -21.76 -3.83 9.34
CA THR A 166 -22.22 -5.23 9.33
C THR A 166 -21.05 -6.20 9.38
N ALA A 167 -19.85 -5.75 9.04
CA ALA A 167 -18.65 -6.58 9.06
C ALA A 167 -17.40 -5.79 9.46
N ALA A 168 -16.44 -6.54 10.03
CA ALA A 168 -15.11 -6.05 10.36
C ALA A 168 -14.05 -6.72 9.47
N ARG A 169 -13.05 -5.95 9.08
CA ARG A 169 -11.97 -6.35 8.17
C ARG A 169 -10.62 -5.83 8.67
N MET A 170 -9.55 -6.36 8.09
CA MET A 170 -8.19 -5.85 8.21
C MET A 170 -7.84 -5.04 6.96
N PHE A 171 -7.16 -3.91 7.11
CA PHE A 171 -6.59 -3.15 6.00
C PHE A 171 -5.29 -3.80 5.52
N ALA A 172 -5.22 -4.16 4.24
CA ALA A 172 -4.10 -4.90 3.66
C ALA A 172 -2.88 -4.04 3.27
N GLY A 173 -2.93 -2.72 3.48
CA GLY A 173 -1.83 -1.82 3.11
C GLY A 173 -1.78 -1.48 1.61
N ILE A 174 -2.87 -1.72 0.88
CA ILE A 174 -3.03 -1.40 -0.54
C ILE A 174 -4.30 -0.57 -0.66
N HIS A 175 -4.22 0.57 -1.34
CA HIS A 175 -5.38 1.42 -1.50
C HIS A 175 -5.27 2.34 -2.73
N ILE A 176 -6.40 2.78 -3.25
CA ILE A 176 -6.50 3.89 -4.19
C ILE A 176 -7.06 5.08 -3.43
N LEU A 177 -6.46 6.25 -3.60
CA LEU A 177 -6.98 7.48 -3.02
C LEU A 177 -7.00 8.61 -4.03
N HIS A 178 -8.02 9.46 -3.95
CA HIS A 178 -8.04 10.75 -4.63
C HIS A 178 -7.31 11.80 -3.77
N PRO A 179 -6.36 12.59 -4.34
CA PRO A 179 -5.55 13.55 -3.58
C PRO A 179 -6.36 14.58 -2.77
N ARG A 180 -7.65 14.82 -3.11
CA ARG A 180 -8.51 15.73 -2.33
C ARG A 180 -8.60 15.35 -0.86
N LEU A 181 -8.50 14.04 -0.52
CA LEU A 181 -8.51 13.59 0.87
C LEU A 181 -7.26 14.02 1.64
N LEU A 182 -6.14 14.25 0.95
CA LEU A 182 -4.89 14.70 1.57
C LEU A 182 -4.97 16.12 2.13
N ARG A 183 -6.04 16.89 1.78
CA ARG A 183 -6.26 18.24 2.35
C ARG A 183 -6.46 18.22 3.86
N ALA A 184 -6.97 17.10 4.39
CA ALA A 184 -7.14 16.90 5.83
C ALA A 184 -5.82 16.71 6.59
N LEU A 185 -4.72 16.40 5.90
CA LEU A 185 -3.45 16.10 6.53
C LEU A 185 -2.54 17.34 6.64
N PRO A 186 -1.81 17.47 7.76
CA PRO A 186 -0.83 18.56 7.93
C PRO A 186 0.37 18.36 7.00
N ALA A 187 0.81 19.44 6.36
CA ALA A 187 2.02 19.41 5.55
C ALA A 187 3.29 19.34 6.41
N GLY A 188 4.27 18.51 6.01
CA GLY A 188 5.58 18.41 6.65
C GLY A 188 5.58 17.87 8.08
N LYS A 189 4.51 17.20 8.50
CA LYS A 189 4.40 16.57 9.84
C LYS A 189 4.13 15.09 9.70
N GLU A 190 4.61 14.33 10.67
CA GLU A 190 4.30 12.91 10.79
C GLU A 190 2.81 12.72 11.07
N CYS A 191 2.15 11.90 10.23
CA CYS A 191 0.76 11.51 10.42
C CYS A 191 0.45 10.20 9.68
N SER A 192 -0.67 9.59 10.06
CA SER A 192 -1.19 8.38 9.41
C SER A 192 -2.10 8.74 8.23
N ILE A 193 -2.04 7.97 7.14
CA ILE A 193 -3.02 8.09 6.06
C ILE A 193 -4.45 7.76 6.51
N LEU A 194 -4.59 6.96 7.56
CA LEU A 194 -5.90 6.63 8.12
C LEU A 194 -6.62 7.87 8.65
N ASP A 195 -5.89 8.92 9.08
CA ASP A 195 -6.50 10.18 9.53
C ASP A 195 -7.24 10.88 8.38
N ALA A 196 -6.69 10.84 7.15
CA ALA A 196 -7.36 11.38 5.96
C ALA A 196 -8.66 10.61 5.65
N TYR A 197 -8.64 9.28 5.78
CA TYR A 197 -9.83 8.46 5.55
C TYR A 197 -10.89 8.68 6.61
N VAL A 198 -10.51 8.72 7.87
CA VAL A 198 -11.44 9.02 8.99
C VAL A 198 -12.10 10.39 8.79
N GLN A 199 -11.30 11.42 8.47
CA GLN A 199 -11.84 12.74 8.19
C GLN A 199 -12.77 12.72 6.96
N GLY A 200 -12.35 12.08 5.87
CA GLY A 200 -13.19 11.94 4.67
C GLY A 200 -14.52 11.25 4.96
N ILE A 201 -14.54 10.17 5.75
CA ILE A 201 -15.76 9.48 6.19
C ILE A 201 -16.67 10.43 6.98
N GLN A 202 -16.10 11.23 7.87
CA GLN A 202 -16.84 12.22 8.67
C GLN A 202 -17.43 13.35 7.82
N ASP A 203 -16.69 13.75 6.77
CA ASP A 203 -17.11 14.79 5.81
C ASP A 203 -18.09 14.27 4.75
N GLY A 204 -18.48 12.98 4.81
CA GLY A 204 -19.40 12.35 3.87
C GLY A 204 -18.77 11.89 2.55
N GLU A 205 -17.45 11.88 2.45
CA GLU A 205 -16.74 11.31 1.29
C GLU A 205 -16.93 9.79 1.23
N ARG A 206 -17.02 9.27 0.03
CA ARG A 206 -17.24 7.85 -0.21
C ARG A 206 -15.93 7.08 -0.13
N VAL A 207 -15.71 6.38 0.99
CA VAL A 207 -14.59 5.47 1.20
C VAL A 207 -15.11 4.04 1.10
N MET A 208 -14.54 3.24 0.19
CA MET A 208 -15.00 1.89 -0.12
C MET A 208 -14.00 0.83 0.32
N GLY A 209 -14.50 -0.34 0.71
CA GLY A 209 -13.72 -1.53 0.94
C GLY A 209 -13.75 -2.45 -0.27
N TYR A 210 -12.60 -2.99 -0.65
CA TYR A 210 -12.48 -4.03 -1.67
C TYR A 210 -12.02 -5.32 -1.00
N ASP A 211 -12.92 -6.29 -0.83
CA ASP A 211 -12.59 -7.60 -0.20
C ASP A 211 -11.61 -8.37 -1.09
N PHE A 212 -10.53 -8.87 -0.50
CA PHE A 212 -9.45 -9.60 -1.15
C PHE A 212 -9.04 -10.83 -0.35
N ASP A 213 -9.15 -12.01 -0.96
CA ASP A 213 -8.83 -13.30 -0.34
C ASP A 213 -7.58 -13.98 -0.94
N GLY A 214 -6.89 -13.34 -1.91
CA GLY A 214 -5.69 -13.87 -2.55
C GLY A 214 -4.46 -13.87 -1.64
N PHE A 215 -3.32 -14.27 -2.21
CA PHE A 215 -2.04 -14.26 -1.48
C PHE A 215 -1.70 -12.85 -0.98
N TRP A 216 -1.38 -12.77 0.29
CA TRP A 216 -0.94 -11.55 0.96
C TRP A 216 0.04 -11.89 2.09
N SER A 217 1.13 -11.15 2.20
CA SER A 217 2.09 -11.29 3.29
C SER A 217 2.67 -9.92 3.66
N ASP A 218 2.51 -9.53 4.93
CA ASP A 218 3.28 -8.43 5.55
C ASP A 218 4.59 -8.99 6.07
N VAL A 219 5.70 -8.52 5.54
CA VAL A 219 7.04 -8.97 5.93
C VAL A 219 7.55 -8.14 7.12
N GLY A 220 6.75 -8.06 8.18
CA GLY A 220 7.02 -7.20 9.33
C GLY A 220 7.90 -7.78 10.43
N THR A 221 8.11 -9.10 10.50
CA THR A 221 8.91 -9.77 11.51
C THR A 221 9.78 -10.87 10.90
N PRO A 222 10.84 -11.36 11.60
CA PRO A 222 11.67 -12.47 11.12
C PRO A 222 10.86 -13.73 10.78
N GLU A 223 9.85 -14.05 11.58
CA GLU A 223 9.00 -15.24 11.36
C GLU A 223 8.20 -15.11 10.07
N ARG A 224 7.64 -13.91 9.80
CA ARG A 224 6.90 -13.63 8.55
C ARG A 224 7.83 -13.56 7.36
N TYR A 225 9.04 -13.05 7.54
CA TYR A 225 10.05 -13.07 6.50
C TYR A 225 10.40 -14.50 6.11
N ALA A 226 10.66 -15.38 7.09
CA ALA A 226 10.88 -16.80 6.84
C ALA A 226 9.65 -17.50 6.23
N GLN A 227 8.43 -17.08 6.60
CA GLN A 227 7.21 -17.63 6.00
C GLN A 227 7.06 -17.26 4.53
N VAL A 228 7.26 -15.98 4.17
CA VAL A 228 7.13 -15.55 2.77
C VAL A 228 8.17 -16.19 1.85
N GLU A 229 9.36 -16.49 2.37
CA GLU A 229 10.38 -17.27 1.64
C GLU A 229 9.86 -18.69 1.31
N ARG A 230 9.23 -19.36 2.27
CA ARG A 230 8.62 -20.68 2.04
C ARG A 230 7.46 -20.60 1.05
N ASP A 231 6.62 -19.58 1.16
CA ASP A 231 5.46 -19.37 0.28
C ASP A 231 5.91 -19.11 -1.17
N ALA A 232 6.96 -18.31 -1.36
CA ALA A 232 7.55 -18.08 -2.67
C ALA A 232 8.17 -19.35 -3.25
N ALA A 233 8.89 -20.15 -2.45
CA ALA A 233 9.43 -21.43 -2.86
C ALA A 233 8.32 -22.44 -3.23
N ALA A 234 7.16 -22.37 -2.59
CA ALA A 234 5.98 -23.16 -2.92
C ALA A 234 5.19 -22.65 -4.15
N GLY A 235 5.63 -21.53 -4.78
CA GLY A 235 5.00 -20.96 -5.97
C GLY A 235 3.71 -20.16 -5.67
N LEU A 236 3.45 -19.80 -4.42
CA LEU A 236 2.30 -18.97 -4.04
C LEU A 236 2.48 -17.51 -4.46
N LEU A 237 3.73 -17.08 -4.67
CA LEU A 237 4.11 -15.78 -5.19
C LEU A 237 4.83 -16.01 -6.54
N SER A 238 4.39 -15.39 -7.62
CA SER A 238 4.93 -15.61 -8.96
C SER A 238 5.24 -14.31 -9.69
N LEU A 239 6.44 -14.24 -10.28
CA LEU A 239 6.83 -13.16 -11.21
C LEU A 239 6.28 -13.39 -12.62
N SER A 240 5.84 -14.61 -12.95
CA SER A 240 5.29 -14.92 -14.27
C SER A 240 3.88 -14.34 -14.43
N ALA A 241 3.61 -13.75 -15.58
CA ALA A 241 2.24 -13.44 -15.98
C ALA A 241 1.45 -14.76 -15.96
N ARG A 242 0.50 -14.92 -15.05
CA ARG A 242 -0.53 -15.93 -15.24
C ARG A 242 -1.26 -15.52 -16.52
N SER A 243 -1.08 -16.28 -17.61
CA SER A 243 -1.96 -16.16 -18.77
C SER A 243 -3.38 -16.38 -18.22
N THR A 244 -4.17 -15.33 -18.20
CA THR A 244 -5.61 -15.41 -18.00
C THR A 244 -6.14 -16.22 -19.19
N GLY A 245 -6.19 -17.55 -19.01
CA GLY A 245 -7.03 -18.40 -19.85
C GLY A 245 -8.47 -18.00 -19.60
N HIS A 246 -9.14 -17.73 -20.65
CA HIS A 246 -10.53 -17.32 -20.83
C HIS A 246 -11.52 -18.14 -20.02
#